data_e8299f260aa9bcb91d79fbc1b150e439
#
_entry.id   e8299f260aa9bcb91d79fbc1b150e439
#
_cell.length_a   1.000
_cell.length_b   1.000
_cell.length_c   1.000
_cell.angle_alpha   90.00
_cell.angle_beta   90.00
_cell.angle_gamma   90.00
#
_symmetry.space_group_name_H-M   'P 1'
#
loop_
_entity.id
_entity.type
_entity.pdbx_description
1 polymer ?
#
loop_
_entity_poly.entity_id
_entity_poly.type
_entity_poly.pdbx_seq_one_letter_code
_entity_poly.pdbx_strand_id
1 'polypeptide(L)'
;MSTTEASLYPRDGHITEEGISEHAAESTFREVDDSRRSIPAIEFRDVTMEFDGRKVLNNLSFKVNRGETKIILGGSGCGKSTTIKLVLGLLKPDEGQILVDGEDITNYSEVDIMHVRKKIGMIFQEGALFDSLSVYENVAFKLHEQGVPEEEVENEVRRMLRFVNLEDAIDKMPSELSGGMRRRVGIARALVGDPKIVMFDEPTAGLDPPTARTICELAMKLRDLEDVSSIFVTHEMNNLDYLCSEYAVVNEAGDVVFEKEGEKLCLIISKVLMMKDGQVIFSGTDEALRRAEDPYIQKFLRGH
;
A
#
# COMPACT_ATOMS: atom_id res chain seq x y z
N MET A 1 -0.95 30.39 14.59
CA MET A 1 0.40 29.80 14.69
C MET A 1 0.33 28.50 13.93
N SER A 2 0.85 28.51 12.70
CA SER A 2 0.81 27.37 11.77
C SER A 2 1.97 26.44 12.13
N THR A 3 1.67 25.25 12.63
CA THR A 3 2.64 24.16 12.73
C THR A 3 2.76 23.53 11.36
N THR A 4 3.83 23.90 10.65
CA THR A 4 4.24 23.25 9.41
C THR A 4 4.70 21.83 9.78
N GLU A 5 3.91 20.82 9.45
CA GLU A 5 4.36 19.43 9.51
C GLU A 5 5.53 19.27 8.52
N ALA A 6 6.68 18.85 9.03
CA ALA A 6 7.86 18.61 8.23
C ALA A 6 7.60 17.42 7.29
N SER A 7 7.81 17.63 5.99
CA SER A 7 7.81 16.55 4.99
C SER A 7 8.83 15.48 5.40
N LEU A 8 8.46 14.22 5.30
CA LEU A 8 9.32 13.07 5.64
C LEU A 8 10.51 12.88 4.70
N TYR A 9 10.58 13.65 3.62
CA TYR A 9 11.68 13.62 2.66
C TYR A 9 12.45 14.95 2.68
N PRO A 10 13.80 14.93 2.63
CA PRO A 10 14.58 16.16 2.51
C PRO A 10 14.19 16.89 1.21
N ARG A 11 13.79 18.15 1.34
CA ARG A 11 13.34 18.99 0.23
C ARG A 11 14.44 19.45 -0.73
N ASP A 12 15.71 19.33 -0.31
CA ASP A 12 16.85 19.79 -1.08
C ASP A 12 17.69 18.60 -1.53
N GLY A 13 17.90 18.50 -2.85
CA GLY A 13 18.61 17.40 -3.52
C GLY A 13 20.11 17.31 -3.26
N HIS A 14 20.61 17.80 -2.11
CA HIS A 14 21.95 17.58 -1.60
C HIS A 14 21.88 16.74 -0.34
N ILE A 15 22.04 15.43 -0.53
CA ILE A 15 22.39 14.53 0.56
C ILE A 15 23.87 14.82 0.86
N THR A 16 24.16 15.57 1.92
CA THR A 16 25.51 15.70 2.43
C THR A 16 25.84 14.45 3.23
N GLU A 17 27.09 13.95 3.14
CA GLU A 17 27.55 12.75 3.83
C GLU A 17 27.30 12.78 5.35
N GLU A 18 27.21 13.97 5.96
CA GLU A 18 26.90 14.15 7.39
C GLU A 18 25.43 13.82 7.75
N GLY A 19 24.45 14.04 6.85
CA GLY A 19 23.04 13.74 7.10
C GLY A 19 22.69 12.25 7.06
N ILE A 20 23.48 11.45 6.33
CA ILE A 20 23.25 10.00 6.21
C ILE A 20 23.75 9.26 7.47
N SER A 21 24.83 9.73 8.09
CA SER A 21 25.44 9.02 9.24
C SER A 21 24.61 9.12 10.52
N GLU A 22 23.92 10.23 10.76
CA GLU A 22 23.07 10.39 11.94
C GLU A 22 21.71 9.68 11.79
N HIS A 23 21.09 9.71 10.60
CA HIS A 23 19.80 9.04 10.38
C HIS A 23 19.91 7.52 10.24
N ALA A 24 21.00 7.00 9.67
CA ALA A 24 21.21 5.55 9.57
C ALA A 24 21.55 4.91 10.93
N ALA A 25 22.21 5.65 11.83
CA ALA A 25 22.52 5.18 13.18
C ALA A 25 21.28 5.27 14.11
N GLU A 26 20.40 6.24 13.92
CA GLU A 26 19.16 6.40 14.70
C GLU A 26 18.00 5.49 14.22
N SER A 27 18.05 4.95 12.99
CA SER A 27 17.02 4.05 12.49
C SER A 27 16.98 2.70 13.23
N THR A 28 18.00 2.38 14.02
CA THR A 28 18.09 1.11 14.75
C THR A 28 17.12 1.03 15.95
N PHE A 29 16.66 2.16 16.48
CA PHE A 29 15.64 2.21 17.55
C PHE A 29 14.95 3.58 17.55
N ARG A 30 14.02 3.84 16.64
CA ARG A 30 13.02 4.86 16.92
C ARG A 30 12.15 4.34 18.06
N GLU A 31 12.26 4.93 19.26
CA GLU A 31 11.19 4.92 20.26
C GLU A 31 9.99 5.60 19.62
N VAL A 32 9.16 4.80 18.92
CA VAL A 32 7.91 5.30 18.37
C VAL A 32 6.97 5.52 19.55
N ASP A 33 6.41 6.71 19.62
CA ASP A 33 5.37 7.08 20.58
C ASP A 33 4.29 5.97 20.62
N ASP A 34 4.34 5.17 21.68
CA ASP A 34 3.52 3.96 21.85
C ASP A 34 2.02 4.28 21.88
N SER A 35 1.66 5.54 22.17
CA SER A 35 0.26 5.99 22.18
C SER A 35 -0.35 6.08 20.78
N ARG A 36 0.43 6.39 19.74
CA ARG A 36 -0.02 6.43 18.34
C ARG A 36 -0.10 5.05 17.70
N ARG A 37 0.70 4.08 18.15
CA ARG A 37 0.63 2.68 17.69
C ARG A 37 -0.61 1.96 18.18
N SER A 38 -1.28 2.44 19.22
CA SER A 38 -2.49 1.82 19.76
C SER A 38 -3.72 1.93 18.85
N ILE A 39 -3.76 2.93 17.95
CA ILE A 39 -4.87 3.13 17.02
C ILE A 39 -4.51 2.52 15.65
N PRO A 40 -5.26 1.49 15.18
CA PRO A 40 -5.05 0.90 13.87
C PRO A 40 -5.20 1.94 12.75
N ALA A 41 -4.43 1.79 11.67
CA ALA A 41 -4.61 2.58 10.46
C ALA A 41 -5.95 2.29 9.79
N ILE A 42 -6.38 1.00 9.82
CA ILE A 42 -7.68 0.56 9.31
C ILE A 42 -8.26 -0.48 10.27
N GLU A 43 -9.56 -0.41 10.57
CA GLU A 43 -10.26 -1.42 11.34
C GLU A 43 -11.64 -1.70 10.75
N PHE A 44 -11.94 -2.99 10.55
CA PHE A 44 -13.25 -3.50 10.22
C PHE A 44 -13.83 -4.18 11.45
N ARG A 45 -15.08 -3.87 11.81
CA ARG A 45 -15.82 -4.44 12.92
C ARG A 45 -17.15 -4.99 12.43
N ASP A 46 -17.24 -6.32 12.35
CA ASP A 46 -18.44 -7.09 12.01
C ASP A 46 -19.14 -6.61 10.72
N VAL A 47 -18.33 -6.28 9.70
CA VAL A 47 -18.80 -5.68 8.44
C VAL A 47 -19.48 -6.72 7.58
N THR A 48 -20.74 -6.46 7.22
CA THR A 48 -21.53 -7.22 6.27
C THR A 48 -21.86 -6.35 5.05
N MET A 49 -21.75 -6.92 3.87
CA MET A 49 -22.10 -6.27 2.60
C MET A 49 -22.81 -7.23 1.69
N GLU A 50 -23.99 -6.84 1.18
CA GLU A 50 -24.84 -7.65 0.34
C GLU A 50 -25.11 -6.96 -1.01
N PHE A 51 -25.15 -7.72 -2.08
CA PHE A 51 -25.59 -7.28 -3.39
C PHE A 51 -26.63 -8.28 -3.92
N ASP A 52 -27.79 -7.79 -4.28
CA ASP A 52 -28.88 -8.58 -4.87
C ASP A 52 -29.22 -9.87 -4.09
N GLY A 53 -29.27 -9.77 -2.75
CA GLY A 53 -29.57 -10.89 -1.86
C GLY A 53 -28.41 -11.85 -1.62
N ARG A 54 -27.20 -11.54 -2.13
CA ARG A 54 -25.99 -12.33 -1.91
C ARG A 54 -25.01 -11.57 -1.02
N LYS A 55 -24.66 -12.17 0.12
CA LYS A 55 -23.59 -11.64 0.99
C LYS A 55 -22.24 -11.79 0.31
N VAL A 56 -21.60 -10.67 0.02
CA VAL A 56 -20.22 -10.59 -0.51
C VAL A 56 -19.22 -10.48 0.62
N LEU A 57 -19.59 -9.80 1.71
CA LEU A 57 -18.88 -9.83 3.00
C LEU A 57 -19.86 -10.26 4.08
N ASN A 58 -19.43 -11.12 4.99
CA ASN A 58 -20.25 -11.69 6.01
C ASN A 58 -19.53 -11.64 7.36
N ASN A 59 -19.87 -10.65 8.17
CA ASN A 59 -19.29 -10.43 9.51
C ASN A 59 -17.75 -10.33 9.48
N LEU A 60 -17.22 -9.52 8.54
CA LEU A 60 -15.79 -9.36 8.34
C LEU A 60 -15.19 -8.45 9.43
N SER A 61 -14.23 -8.98 10.21
CA SER A 61 -13.51 -8.22 11.23
C SER A 61 -12.01 -8.42 11.09
N PHE A 62 -11.24 -7.34 10.98
CA PHE A 62 -9.78 -7.35 11.01
C PHE A 62 -9.23 -5.94 11.26
N LYS A 63 -7.91 -5.86 11.52
CA LYS A 63 -7.18 -4.60 11.70
C LYS A 63 -5.92 -4.59 10.87
N VAL A 64 -5.54 -3.40 10.42
CA VAL A 64 -4.22 -3.07 9.87
C VAL A 64 -3.58 -2.09 10.82
N ASN A 65 -2.49 -2.48 11.46
CA ASN A 65 -1.77 -1.58 12.37
C ASN A 65 -0.97 -0.55 11.58
N ARG A 66 -0.50 0.50 12.24
CA ARG A 66 0.37 1.49 11.59
C ARG A 66 1.71 0.85 11.20
N GLY A 67 2.19 1.18 10.01
CA GLY A 67 3.40 0.59 9.42
C GLY A 67 3.26 -0.89 9.03
N GLU A 68 2.07 -1.51 9.19
CA GLU A 68 1.83 -2.90 8.81
C GLU A 68 1.41 -3.01 7.35
N THR A 69 1.95 -4.01 6.64
CA THR A 69 1.36 -4.50 5.38
C THR A 69 0.45 -5.69 5.66
N LYS A 70 -0.86 -5.51 5.45
CA LYS A 70 -1.84 -6.58 5.49
C LYS A 70 -2.02 -7.19 4.10
N ILE A 71 -1.55 -8.42 3.92
CA ILE A 71 -1.71 -9.15 2.67
C ILE A 71 -3.04 -9.90 2.71
N ILE A 72 -3.96 -9.55 1.80
CA ILE A 72 -5.27 -10.20 1.70
C ILE A 72 -5.24 -11.20 0.54
N LEU A 73 -5.33 -12.48 0.89
CA LEU A 73 -5.39 -13.61 -0.04
C LEU A 73 -6.82 -14.12 -0.20
N GLY A 74 -7.10 -14.74 -1.33
CA GLY A 74 -8.36 -15.45 -1.56
C GLY A 74 -8.72 -15.57 -3.03
N GLY A 75 -9.62 -16.47 -3.34
CA GLY A 75 -10.10 -16.69 -4.71
C GLY A 75 -10.84 -15.49 -5.31
N SER A 76 -11.08 -15.53 -6.62
CA SER A 76 -11.89 -14.50 -7.29
C SER A 76 -13.28 -14.41 -6.68
N GLY A 77 -13.79 -13.20 -6.48
CA GLY A 77 -15.14 -12.95 -5.94
C GLY A 77 -15.31 -13.17 -4.43
N CYS A 78 -14.25 -13.44 -3.65
CA CYS A 78 -14.36 -13.61 -2.19
C CYS A 78 -14.50 -12.31 -1.40
N GLY A 79 -14.55 -11.12 -2.05
CA GLY A 79 -14.77 -9.83 -1.39
C GLY A 79 -13.56 -8.90 -1.27
N LYS A 80 -12.37 -9.27 -1.77
CA LYS A 80 -11.12 -8.48 -1.63
C LYS A 80 -11.25 -7.03 -2.14
N SER A 81 -11.66 -6.84 -3.39
CA SER A 81 -11.84 -5.49 -3.96
C SER A 81 -13.03 -4.75 -3.33
N THR A 82 -14.03 -5.47 -2.81
CA THR A 82 -15.12 -4.87 -2.03
C THR A 82 -14.60 -4.28 -0.74
N THR A 83 -13.70 -4.98 -0.05
CA THR A 83 -13.02 -4.47 1.15
C THR A 83 -12.28 -3.15 0.88
N ILE A 84 -11.53 -3.08 -0.22
CA ILE A 84 -10.85 -1.83 -0.64
C ILE A 84 -11.86 -0.70 -0.90
N LYS A 85 -12.94 -0.98 -1.65
CA LYS A 85 -13.97 0.02 -1.98
C LYS A 85 -14.67 0.57 -0.73
N LEU A 86 -14.86 -0.24 0.29
CA LEU A 86 -15.43 0.16 1.57
C LEU A 86 -14.50 1.11 2.34
N VAL A 87 -13.19 0.85 2.40
CA VAL A 87 -12.22 1.77 3.03
C VAL A 87 -12.17 3.11 2.31
N LEU A 88 -12.29 3.11 0.98
CA LEU A 88 -12.35 4.33 0.17
C LEU A 88 -13.71 5.06 0.29
N GLY A 89 -14.69 4.49 0.99
CA GLY A 89 -16.04 5.02 1.07
C GLY A 89 -16.78 5.07 -0.27
N LEU A 90 -16.34 4.26 -1.26
CA LEU A 90 -17.04 4.08 -2.53
C LEU A 90 -18.27 3.18 -2.40
N LEU A 91 -18.31 2.40 -1.33
CA LEU A 91 -19.43 1.59 -0.90
C LEU A 91 -19.69 1.84 0.58
N LYS A 92 -20.91 1.65 1.02
CA LYS A 92 -21.29 1.65 2.43
C LYS A 92 -21.69 0.25 2.83
N PRO A 93 -21.25 -0.26 4.00
CA PRO A 93 -21.65 -1.58 4.46
C PRO A 93 -23.12 -1.58 4.88
N ASP A 94 -23.77 -2.74 4.81
CA ASP A 94 -25.13 -2.93 5.33
C ASP A 94 -25.14 -3.03 6.84
N GLU A 95 -24.08 -3.64 7.44
CA GLU A 95 -23.91 -3.78 8.87
C GLU A 95 -22.43 -3.62 9.27
N GLY A 96 -22.18 -3.29 10.53
CA GLY A 96 -20.84 -3.16 11.09
C GLY A 96 -20.26 -1.75 10.98
N GLN A 97 -18.97 -1.63 11.24
CA GLN A 97 -18.27 -0.35 11.25
C GLN A 97 -16.91 -0.45 10.54
N ILE A 98 -16.51 0.66 9.90
CA ILE A 98 -15.20 0.81 9.28
C ILE A 98 -14.54 2.06 9.84
N LEU A 99 -13.35 1.87 10.41
CA LEU A 99 -12.58 2.98 10.97
C LEU A 99 -11.28 3.14 10.18
N VAL A 100 -10.91 4.40 9.91
CA VAL A 100 -9.62 4.79 9.33
C VAL A 100 -8.96 5.79 10.29
N ASP A 101 -7.74 5.49 10.74
CA ASP A 101 -7.06 6.26 11.79
C ASP A 101 -7.89 6.46 13.08
N GLY A 102 -8.77 5.51 13.40
CA GLY A 102 -9.68 5.58 14.54
C GLY A 102 -10.97 6.36 14.29
N GLU A 103 -11.13 6.97 13.12
CA GLU A 103 -12.30 7.73 12.70
C GLU A 103 -13.32 6.80 12.03
N ASP A 104 -14.55 6.75 12.53
CA ASP A 104 -15.63 5.92 11.94
C ASP A 104 -16.17 6.57 10.68
N ILE A 105 -15.83 5.98 9.53
CA ILE A 105 -16.20 6.46 8.19
C ILE A 105 -17.45 5.79 7.64
N THR A 106 -18.08 4.88 8.36
CA THR A 106 -19.14 3.98 7.88
C THR A 106 -20.28 4.71 7.16
N ASN A 107 -20.69 5.84 7.70
CA ASN A 107 -21.82 6.60 7.20
C ASN A 107 -21.45 7.95 6.55
N TYR A 108 -20.17 8.19 6.29
CA TYR A 108 -19.72 9.45 5.71
C TYR A 108 -20.41 9.77 4.38
N SER A 109 -20.69 11.06 4.18
CA SER A 109 -21.10 11.59 2.88
C SER A 109 -19.89 11.68 1.93
N GLU A 110 -20.14 11.91 0.63
CA GLU A 110 -19.06 12.15 -0.35
C GLU A 110 -18.18 13.35 0.03
N VAL A 111 -18.74 14.35 0.71
CA VAL A 111 -17.97 15.52 1.16
C VAL A 111 -17.11 15.16 2.38
N ASP A 112 -17.67 14.42 3.34
CA ASP A 112 -16.98 14.05 4.56
C ASP A 112 -15.83 13.08 4.30
N ILE A 113 -15.98 12.14 3.36
CA ILE A 113 -14.95 11.14 3.05
C ILE A 113 -13.71 11.72 2.35
N MET A 114 -13.81 12.91 1.74
CA MET A 114 -12.73 13.49 0.95
C MET A 114 -11.43 13.71 1.75
N HIS A 115 -11.52 14.09 3.04
CA HIS A 115 -10.32 14.28 3.86
C HIS A 115 -9.64 12.94 4.20
N VAL A 116 -10.41 11.84 4.27
CA VAL A 116 -9.88 10.48 4.46
C VAL A 116 -9.19 10.00 3.18
N ARG A 117 -9.84 10.18 2.01
CA ARG A 117 -9.26 9.81 0.71
C ARG A 117 -7.93 10.52 0.43
N LYS A 118 -7.73 11.74 0.93
CA LYS A 118 -6.44 12.45 0.81
C LYS A 118 -5.28 11.72 1.49
N LYS A 119 -5.56 10.95 2.54
CA LYS A 119 -4.57 10.17 3.31
C LYS A 119 -4.27 8.81 2.68
N ILE A 120 -5.04 8.40 1.67
CA ILE A 120 -4.99 7.06 1.07
C ILE A 120 -4.48 7.16 -0.37
N GLY A 121 -3.45 6.39 -0.69
CA GLY A 121 -3.01 6.12 -2.06
C GLY A 121 -3.67 4.84 -2.58
N MET A 122 -4.21 4.87 -3.80
CA MET A 122 -4.81 3.70 -4.43
C MET A 122 -4.06 3.27 -5.68
N ILE A 123 -3.63 2.02 -5.73
CA ILE A 123 -2.91 1.40 -6.83
C ILE A 123 -3.81 0.31 -7.41
N PHE A 124 -4.23 0.51 -8.64
CA PHE A 124 -5.13 -0.39 -9.38
C PHE A 124 -4.34 -1.41 -10.20
N GLN A 125 -4.99 -2.53 -10.51
CA GLN A 125 -4.44 -3.65 -11.26
C GLN A 125 -3.74 -3.25 -12.57
N GLU A 126 -4.27 -2.29 -13.33
CA GLU A 126 -3.70 -1.84 -14.61
C GLU A 126 -3.05 -0.46 -14.54
N GLY A 127 -2.82 0.08 -13.32
CA GLY A 127 -2.32 1.43 -13.09
C GLY A 127 -3.39 2.51 -13.24
N ALA A 128 -4.49 2.28 -13.97
CA ALA A 128 -5.61 3.17 -14.20
C ALA A 128 -5.20 4.61 -14.57
N LEU A 129 -4.24 4.76 -15.48
CA LEU A 129 -3.79 6.07 -15.95
C LEU A 129 -4.85 6.73 -16.82
N PHE A 130 -4.85 8.05 -16.83
CA PHE A 130 -5.60 8.85 -17.79
C PHE A 130 -4.86 8.78 -19.13
N ASP A 131 -5.43 8.11 -20.13
CA ASP A 131 -4.80 7.89 -21.45
C ASP A 131 -4.52 9.17 -22.21
N SER A 132 -5.25 10.25 -21.94
CA SER A 132 -5.11 11.56 -22.56
C SER A 132 -4.05 12.46 -21.90
N LEU A 133 -3.46 12.04 -20.79
CA LEU A 133 -2.48 12.79 -20.02
C LEU A 133 -1.12 12.09 -20.11
N SER A 134 -0.05 12.90 -20.19
CA SER A 134 1.33 12.42 -20.09
C SER A 134 1.62 11.77 -18.73
N VAL A 135 2.77 11.13 -18.59
CA VAL A 135 3.24 10.61 -17.29
C VAL A 135 3.32 11.73 -16.26
N TYR A 136 3.90 12.88 -16.64
CA TYR A 136 3.94 14.06 -15.77
C TYR A 136 2.54 14.45 -15.27
N GLU A 137 1.61 14.69 -16.19
CA GLU A 137 0.25 15.12 -15.86
C GLU A 137 -0.52 14.10 -15.04
N ASN A 138 -0.33 12.79 -15.30
CA ASN A 138 -0.92 11.72 -14.49
C ASN A 138 -0.45 11.79 -13.03
N VAL A 139 0.84 11.99 -12.79
CA VAL A 139 1.40 12.06 -11.44
C VAL A 139 1.06 13.41 -10.79
N ALA A 140 1.11 14.51 -11.53
CA ALA A 140 0.80 15.86 -11.07
C ALA A 140 -0.69 16.07 -10.73
N PHE A 141 -1.59 15.27 -11.28
CA PHE A 141 -3.04 15.49 -11.28
C PHE A 141 -3.60 15.90 -9.91
N LYS A 142 -3.27 15.17 -8.86
CA LYS A 142 -3.75 15.43 -7.50
C LYS A 142 -3.24 16.78 -6.94
N LEU A 143 -1.99 17.15 -7.27
CA LEU A 143 -1.38 18.39 -6.80
C LEU A 143 -2.01 19.59 -7.51
N HIS A 144 -2.26 19.48 -8.81
CA HIS A 144 -2.96 20.52 -9.58
C HIS A 144 -4.39 20.74 -9.05
N GLU A 145 -5.14 19.68 -8.74
CA GLU A 145 -6.46 19.80 -8.10
C GLU A 145 -6.41 20.49 -6.73
N GLN A 146 -5.29 20.37 -6.02
CA GLN A 146 -5.07 21.00 -4.74
C GLN A 146 -4.55 22.46 -4.87
N GLY A 147 -4.26 22.92 -6.08
CA GLY A 147 -3.75 24.27 -6.36
C GLY A 147 -2.31 24.47 -5.89
N VAL A 148 -1.50 23.39 -5.86
CA VAL A 148 -0.07 23.48 -5.51
C VAL A 148 0.67 24.26 -6.60
N PRO A 149 1.62 25.17 -6.25
CA PRO A 149 2.42 25.90 -7.22
C PRO A 149 3.22 24.96 -8.14
N GLU A 150 3.33 25.35 -9.43
CA GLU A 150 3.92 24.48 -10.47
C GLU A 150 5.36 24.04 -10.16
N GLU A 151 6.17 24.92 -9.57
CA GLU A 151 7.54 24.58 -9.17
C GLU A 151 7.59 23.46 -8.12
N GLU A 152 6.66 23.46 -7.16
CA GLU A 152 6.53 22.42 -6.15
C GLU A 152 5.99 21.12 -6.78
N VAL A 153 5.04 21.25 -7.74
CA VAL A 153 4.50 20.09 -8.49
C VAL A 153 5.60 19.39 -9.27
N GLU A 154 6.43 20.13 -10.04
CA GLU A 154 7.51 19.53 -10.84
C GLU A 154 8.50 18.77 -9.94
N ASN A 155 8.93 19.37 -8.83
CA ASN A 155 9.85 18.75 -7.89
C ASN A 155 9.29 17.46 -7.33
N GLU A 156 8.02 17.46 -6.92
CA GLU A 156 7.35 16.30 -6.36
C GLU A 156 7.14 15.19 -7.38
N VAL A 157 6.72 15.52 -8.61
CA VAL A 157 6.56 14.56 -9.69
C VAL A 157 7.88 13.86 -10.01
N ARG A 158 8.98 14.62 -10.15
CA ARG A 158 10.30 14.06 -10.39
C ARG A 158 10.75 13.17 -9.23
N ARG A 159 10.49 13.56 -7.98
CA ARG A 159 10.77 12.75 -6.80
C ARG A 159 10.04 11.40 -6.87
N MET A 160 8.74 11.41 -7.18
CA MET A 160 7.96 10.18 -7.28
C MET A 160 8.38 9.30 -8.46
N LEU A 161 8.71 9.89 -9.60
CA LEU A 161 9.18 9.13 -10.76
C LEU A 161 10.57 8.51 -10.50
N ARG A 162 11.46 9.19 -9.77
CA ARG A 162 12.72 8.59 -9.29
C ARG A 162 12.48 7.41 -8.37
N PHE A 163 11.56 7.54 -7.42
CA PHE A 163 11.20 6.45 -6.50
C PHE A 163 10.80 5.17 -7.23
N VAL A 164 10.09 5.30 -8.37
CA VAL A 164 9.66 4.16 -9.19
C VAL A 164 10.61 3.85 -10.36
N ASN A 165 11.76 4.50 -10.46
CA ASN A 165 12.75 4.36 -11.54
C ASN A 165 12.16 4.62 -12.93
N LEU A 166 11.47 5.74 -13.12
CA LEU A 166 10.82 6.15 -14.37
C LEU A 166 11.00 7.64 -14.69
N GLU A 167 12.03 8.30 -14.19
CA GLU A 167 12.26 9.73 -14.44
C GLU A 167 12.42 10.03 -15.94
N ASP A 168 13.09 9.14 -16.69
CA ASP A 168 13.29 9.25 -18.15
C ASP A 168 11.99 9.09 -18.97
N ALA A 169 10.90 8.73 -18.34
CA ALA A 169 9.62 8.53 -18.99
C ALA A 169 8.63 9.69 -18.74
N ILE A 170 9.06 10.79 -18.13
CA ILE A 170 8.22 11.88 -17.65
C ILE A 170 7.31 12.49 -18.74
N ASP A 171 7.83 12.62 -19.96
CA ASP A 171 7.12 13.22 -21.11
C ASP A 171 6.32 12.21 -21.95
N LYS A 172 6.39 10.91 -21.63
CA LYS A 172 5.71 9.87 -22.41
C LYS A 172 4.21 9.84 -22.14
N MET A 173 3.48 9.37 -23.15
CA MET A 173 2.07 9.03 -23.01
C MET A 173 1.89 7.60 -22.49
N PRO A 174 0.79 7.26 -21.81
CA PRO A 174 0.51 5.89 -21.34
C PRO A 174 0.58 4.82 -22.44
N SER A 175 0.23 5.16 -23.68
CA SER A 175 0.32 4.27 -24.85
C SER A 175 1.76 3.87 -25.22
N GLU A 176 2.77 4.66 -24.80
CA GLU A 176 4.19 4.40 -25.05
C GLU A 176 4.85 3.57 -23.94
N LEU A 177 4.08 3.20 -22.90
CA LEU A 177 4.59 2.49 -21.73
C LEU A 177 4.27 1.00 -21.82
N SER A 178 5.20 0.17 -21.33
CA SER A 178 4.90 -1.23 -21.02
C SER A 178 3.88 -1.35 -19.88
N GLY A 179 3.25 -2.53 -19.73
CA GLY A 179 2.32 -2.77 -18.62
C GLY A 179 2.93 -2.52 -17.24
N GLY A 180 4.17 -2.98 -17.03
CA GLY A 180 4.90 -2.72 -15.79
C GLY A 180 5.25 -1.24 -15.58
N MET A 181 5.59 -0.50 -16.64
CA MET A 181 5.79 0.94 -16.56
C MET A 181 4.51 1.67 -16.19
N ARG A 182 3.37 1.35 -16.82
CA ARG A 182 2.07 1.95 -16.48
C ARG A 182 1.72 1.75 -15.00
N ARG A 183 1.94 0.54 -14.45
CA ARG A 183 1.71 0.28 -13.03
C ARG A 183 2.62 1.09 -12.13
N ARG A 184 3.91 1.21 -12.47
CA ARG A 184 4.84 2.04 -11.70
C ARG A 184 4.48 3.53 -11.74
N VAL A 185 4.01 4.06 -12.87
CA VAL A 185 3.43 5.42 -12.93
C VAL A 185 2.19 5.54 -12.06
N GLY A 186 1.32 4.52 -12.06
CA GLY A 186 0.16 4.45 -11.15
C GLY A 186 0.56 4.48 -9.67
N ILE A 187 1.67 3.81 -9.30
CA ILE A 187 2.25 3.88 -7.96
C ILE A 187 2.75 5.31 -7.67
N ALA A 188 3.55 5.90 -8.56
CA ALA A 188 4.03 7.27 -8.39
C ALA A 188 2.88 8.25 -8.17
N ARG A 189 1.80 8.17 -8.97
CA ARG A 189 0.60 8.97 -8.82
C ARG A 189 -0.10 8.76 -7.48
N ALA A 190 -0.17 7.52 -7.00
CA ALA A 190 -0.81 7.19 -5.73
C ALA A 190 -0.04 7.73 -4.52
N LEU A 191 1.28 7.88 -4.64
CA LEU A 191 2.17 8.32 -3.56
C LEU A 191 2.30 9.84 -3.44
N VAL A 192 1.91 10.59 -4.47
CA VAL A 192 1.93 12.06 -4.43
C VAL A 192 1.14 12.58 -3.23
N GLY A 193 1.77 13.49 -2.46
CA GLY A 193 1.20 14.07 -1.25
C GLY A 193 1.31 13.18 -0.02
N ASP A 194 2.28 12.28 0.01
CA ASP A 194 2.73 11.46 1.14
C ASP A 194 1.59 10.73 1.89
N PRO A 195 0.82 9.86 1.21
CA PRO A 195 -0.25 9.12 1.86
C PRO A 195 0.29 8.23 2.98
N LYS A 196 -0.43 8.14 4.09
CA LYS A 196 -0.07 7.27 5.23
C LYS A 196 -0.59 5.85 5.09
N ILE A 197 -1.53 5.65 4.18
CA ILE A 197 -2.14 4.36 3.88
C ILE A 197 -2.08 4.15 2.37
N VAL A 198 -1.63 2.97 1.92
CA VAL A 198 -1.61 2.61 0.50
C VAL A 198 -2.35 1.30 0.28
N MET A 199 -3.22 1.29 -0.72
CA MET A 199 -3.97 0.10 -1.11
C MET A 199 -3.53 -0.40 -2.47
N PHE A 200 -3.16 -1.67 -2.54
CA PHE A 200 -2.77 -2.37 -3.75
C PHE A 200 -3.87 -3.38 -4.11
N ASP A 201 -4.59 -3.15 -5.21
CA ASP A 201 -5.60 -4.08 -5.73
C ASP A 201 -5.01 -4.89 -6.88
N GLU A 202 -4.50 -6.07 -6.59
CA GLU A 202 -3.86 -7.01 -7.51
C GLU A 202 -2.78 -6.36 -8.42
N PRO A 203 -1.80 -5.64 -7.86
CA PRO A 203 -0.90 -4.77 -8.64
C PRO A 203 0.06 -5.54 -9.55
N THR A 204 0.24 -6.84 -9.34
CA THR A 204 1.17 -7.70 -10.11
C THR A 204 0.45 -8.59 -11.13
N ALA A 205 -0.88 -8.67 -11.09
CA ALA A 205 -1.65 -9.59 -11.93
C ALA A 205 -1.32 -9.45 -13.42
N GLY A 206 -0.95 -10.56 -14.06
CA GLY A 206 -0.61 -10.62 -15.49
C GLY A 206 0.73 -9.97 -15.85
N LEU A 207 1.61 -9.68 -14.89
CA LEU A 207 3.00 -9.30 -15.14
C LEU A 207 3.92 -10.53 -15.17
N ASP A 208 5.04 -10.39 -15.88
CA ASP A 208 6.14 -11.34 -15.78
C ASP A 208 6.78 -11.30 -14.39
N PRO A 209 7.40 -12.40 -13.91
CA PRO A 209 7.93 -12.48 -12.55
C PRO A 209 8.95 -11.39 -12.18
N PRO A 210 9.91 -10.98 -13.04
CA PRO A 210 10.81 -9.87 -12.72
C PRO A 210 10.10 -8.54 -12.50
N THR A 211 9.10 -8.23 -13.33
CA THR A 211 8.31 -7.00 -13.21
C THR A 211 7.41 -7.03 -11.96
N ALA A 212 6.77 -8.18 -11.67
CA ALA A 212 5.98 -8.36 -10.44
C ALA A 212 6.85 -8.16 -9.19
N ARG A 213 8.08 -8.70 -9.19
CA ARG A 213 9.04 -8.49 -8.10
C ARG A 213 9.32 -6.99 -7.87
N THR A 214 9.56 -6.22 -8.93
CA THR A 214 9.79 -4.77 -8.81
C THR A 214 8.62 -4.06 -8.11
N ILE A 215 7.38 -4.48 -8.36
CA ILE A 215 6.21 -3.91 -7.66
C ILE A 215 6.21 -4.29 -6.17
N CYS A 216 6.56 -5.53 -5.84
CA CYS A 216 6.70 -5.97 -4.43
C CYS A 216 7.82 -5.20 -3.72
N GLU A 217 8.95 -4.94 -4.38
CA GLU A 217 10.06 -4.14 -3.86
C GLU A 217 9.63 -2.71 -3.53
N LEU A 218 8.79 -2.09 -4.39
CA LEU A 218 8.22 -0.76 -4.08
C LEU A 218 7.30 -0.81 -2.85
N ALA A 219 6.48 -1.85 -2.71
CA ALA A 219 5.63 -2.03 -1.52
C ALA A 219 6.47 -2.24 -0.25
N MET A 220 7.58 -3.00 -0.32
CA MET A 220 8.51 -3.19 0.80
C MET A 220 9.22 -1.87 1.17
N LYS A 221 9.67 -1.08 0.19
CA LYS A 221 10.25 0.25 0.46
C LYS A 221 9.28 1.15 1.23
N LEU A 222 8.01 1.18 0.84
CA LEU A 222 6.98 1.98 1.51
C LEU A 222 6.76 1.52 2.95
N ARG A 223 6.73 0.21 3.19
CA ARG A 223 6.56 -0.38 4.52
C ARG A 223 7.77 -0.10 5.43
N ASP A 224 8.97 -0.42 4.93
CA ASP A 224 10.16 -0.55 5.76
C ASP A 224 10.91 0.79 5.93
N LEU A 225 10.86 1.66 4.93
CA LEU A 225 11.58 2.93 4.93
C LEU A 225 10.69 4.14 5.20
N GLU A 226 9.40 4.07 4.84
CA GLU A 226 8.47 5.21 4.90
C GLU A 226 7.37 5.05 5.96
N ASP A 227 7.36 3.95 6.71
CA ASP A 227 6.35 3.62 7.75
C ASP A 227 4.89 3.70 7.23
N VAL A 228 4.69 3.37 5.96
CA VAL A 228 3.37 3.39 5.31
C VAL A 228 2.61 2.13 5.65
N SER A 229 1.38 2.29 6.15
CA SER A 229 0.47 1.17 6.35
C SER A 229 -0.14 0.75 5.03
N SER A 230 -0.28 -0.55 4.75
CA SER A 230 -0.87 -0.95 3.48
C SER A 230 -1.77 -2.19 3.55
N ILE A 231 -2.72 -2.24 2.61
CA ILE A 231 -3.43 -3.46 2.22
C ILE A 231 -2.91 -3.87 0.85
N PHE A 232 -2.41 -5.09 0.74
CA PHE A 232 -1.95 -5.67 -0.50
C PHE A 232 -2.83 -6.87 -0.86
N VAL A 233 -3.74 -6.67 -1.81
CA VAL A 233 -4.62 -7.73 -2.31
C VAL A 233 -3.91 -8.49 -3.41
N THR A 234 -3.83 -9.81 -3.29
CA THR A 234 -3.26 -10.69 -4.31
C THR A 234 -3.84 -12.09 -4.23
N HIS A 235 -3.74 -12.83 -5.33
CA HIS A 235 -3.94 -14.27 -5.36
C HIS A 235 -2.65 -15.02 -5.74
N GLU A 236 -1.55 -14.31 -5.96
CA GLU A 236 -0.26 -14.85 -6.39
C GLU A 236 0.64 -15.16 -5.18
N MET A 237 1.06 -16.43 -5.05
CA MET A 237 1.89 -16.88 -3.92
C MET A 237 3.30 -16.30 -3.93
N ASN A 238 3.87 -16.01 -5.11
CA ASN A 238 5.21 -15.40 -5.21
C ASN A 238 5.26 -14.02 -4.52
N ASN A 239 4.16 -13.26 -4.57
CA ASN A 239 4.10 -11.96 -3.88
C ASN A 239 4.16 -12.13 -2.36
N LEU A 240 3.50 -13.19 -1.84
CA LEU A 240 3.55 -13.53 -0.43
C LEU A 240 4.99 -13.84 0.00
N ASP A 241 5.70 -14.64 -0.80
CA ASP A 241 7.10 -14.99 -0.52
C ASP A 241 7.97 -13.75 -0.41
N TYR A 242 7.87 -12.81 -1.35
CA TYR A 242 8.65 -11.57 -1.29
C TYR A 242 8.26 -10.70 -0.10
N LEU A 243 6.98 -10.39 0.07
CA LEU A 243 6.49 -9.45 1.09
C LEU A 243 6.63 -9.96 2.53
N CYS A 244 6.69 -11.28 2.74
CA CYS A 244 6.77 -11.89 4.07
C CYS A 244 8.16 -12.39 4.45
N SER A 245 9.09 -12.54 3.50
CA SER A 245 10.43 -13.07 3.78
C SER A 245 11.57 -12.09 3.51
N GLU A 246 11.27 -10.94 2.93
CA GLU A 246 12.27 -9.93 2.60
C GLU A 246 11.89 -8.55 3.15
N TYR A 247 12.89 -7.71 3.42
CA TYR A 247 12.72 -6.33 3.88
C TYR A 247 13.74 -5.41 3.20
N ALA A 248 13.37 -4.13 3.07
CA ALA A 248 14.21 -3.11 2.47
C ALA A 248 15.04 -2.40 3.55
N VAL A 249 16.33 -2.22 3.30
CA VAL A 249 17.25 -1.44 4.14
C VAL A 249 18.12 -0.52 3.28
N VAL A 250 18.62 0.54 3.87
CA VAL A 250 19.63 1.41 3.24
C VAL A 250 21.01 0.91 3.68
N ASN A 251 21.87 0.55 2.73
CA ASN A 251 23.22 0.09 3.01
C ASN A 251 24.17 1.28 3.32
N GLU A 252 25.41 1.00 3.68
CA GLU A 252 26.43 2.01 4.00
C GLU A 252 26.74 2.96 2.81
N ALA A 253 26.48 2.55 1.58
CA ALA A 253 26.65 3.37 0.39
C ALA A 253 25.44 4.27 0.08
N GLY A 254 24.36 4.17 0.87
CA GLY A 254 23.11 4.90 0.64
C GLY A 254 22.14 4.22 -0.34
N ASP A 255 22.47 3.01 -0.81
CA ASP A 255 21.60 2.27 -1.73
C ASP A 255 20.55 1.46 -0.98
N VAL A 256 19.35 1.39 -1.53
CA VAL A 256 18.30 0.50 -1.01
C VAL A 256 18.57 -0.93 -1.48
N VAL A 257 18.76 -1.83 -0.52
CA VAL A 257 18.95 -3.27 -0.76
C VAL A 257 17.85 -4.07 -0.09
N PHE A 258 17.59 -5.28 -0.60
CA PHE A 258 16.59 -6.18 -0.03
C PHE A 258 17.28 -7.38 0.60
N GLU A 259 17.01 -7.58 1.88
CA GLU A 259 17.57 -8.66 2.67
C GLU A 259 16.49 -9.67 3.07
N LYS A 260 16.88 -10.91 3.27
CA LYS A 260 15.99 -11.93 3.82
C LYS A 260 16.01 -11.89 5.32
N GLU A 261 14.84 -12.11 5.93
CA GLU A 261 14.74 -12.24 7.37
C GLU A 261 15.63 -13.37 7.88
N GLY A 262 16.49 -13.05 8.85
CA GLY A 262 17.36 -14.02 9.51
C GLY A 262 16.75 -14.47 10.84
N GLU A 263 17.29 -15.57 11.42
CA GLU A 263 16.75 -16.20 12.65
C GLU A 263 16.69 -15.30 13.91
N LYS A 264 17.24 -14.09 13.88
CA LYS A 264 17.46 -13.30 15.11
C LYS A 264 16.52 -12.15 15.37
N LEU A 265 15.77 -11.64 14.39
CA LEU A 265 14.88 -10.49 14.57
C LEU A 265 13.75 -10.53 13.55
N CYS A 266 12.50 -10.53 14.01
CA CYS A 266 11.34 -10.36 13.14
C CYS A 266 11.18 -8.87 12.82
N LEU A 267 11.80 -8.42 11.72
CA LEU A 267 11.70 -7.04 11.22
C LEU A 267 10.48 -6.86 10.31
N ILE A 268 9.94 -7.96 9.80
CA ILE A 268 8.85 -7.93 8.82
C ILE A 268 7.50 -7.74 9.51
N ILE A 269 6.89 -6.59 9.27
CA ILE A 269 5.57 -6.26 9.78
C ILE A 269 4.51 -6.55 8.69
N SER A 270 4.55 -7.77 8.14
CA SER A 270 3.54 -8.26 7.21
C SER A 270 2.69 -9.33 7.87
N LYS A 271 1.37 -9.21 7.74
CA LYS A 271 0.41 -10.23 8.20
C LYS A 271 -0.51 -10.63 7.08
N VAL A 272 -0.80 -11.92 7.05
CA VAL A 272 -1.65 -12.54 6.03
C VAL A 272 -3.06 -12.69 6.59
N LEU A 273 -4.04 -12.31 5.78
CA LEU A 273 -5.44 -12.54 6.00
C LEU A 273 -5.98 -13.32 4.80
N MET A 274 -6.57 -14.48 5.01
CA MET A 274 -7.17 -15.26 3.94
C MET A 274 -8.67 -15.20 3.99
N MET A 275 -9.27 -14.83 2.87
CA MET A 275 -10.71 -14.70 2.70
C MET A 275 -11.29 -15.83 1.85
N LYS A 276 -12.45 -16.33 2.26
CA LYS A 276 -13.27 -17.26 1.52
C LYS A 276 -14.74 -16.93 1.75
N ASP A 277 -15.53 -16.87 0.67
CA ASP A 277 -16.98 -16.65 0.73
C ASP A 277 -17.37 -15.45 1.63
N GLY A 278 -16.63 -14.35 1.53
CA GLY A 278 -16.87 -13.13 2.28
C GLY A 278 -16.44 -13.15 3.76
N GLN A 279 -15.78 -14.20 4.22
CA GLN A 279 -15.33 -14.37 5.60
C GLN A 279 -13.82 -14.50 5.71
N VAL A 280 -13.27 -14.15 6.86
CA VAL A 280 -11.88 -14.45 7.21
C VAL A 280 -11.80 -15.90 7.69
N ILE A 281 -11.03 -16.73 6.96
CA ILE A 281 -10.77 -18.10 7.35
C ILE A 281 -9.39 -18.28 8.02
N PHE A 282 -8.51 -17.30 7.86
CA PHE A 282 -7.19 -17.27 8.50
C PHE A 282 -6.70 -15.84 8.68
N SER A 283 -6.02 -15.57 9.80
CA SER A 283 -5.29 -14.34 10.05
C SER A 283 -4.04 -14.65 10.88
N GLY A 284 -2.85 -14.33 10.37
CA GLY A 284 -1.60 -14.65 11.04
C GLY A 284 -0.36 -14.34 10.21
N THR A 285 0.77 -14.96 10.55
CA THR A 285 2.01 -14.88 9.79
C THR A 285 1.99 -15.83 8.59
N ASP A 286 2.88 -15.63 7.60
CA ASP A 286 3.05 -16.55 6.48
C ASP A 286 3.43 -17.96 6.95
N GLU A 287 4.32 -18.06 7.94
CA GLU A 287 4.71 -19.35 8.51
C GLU A 287 3.52 -20.11 9.12
N ALA A 288 2.65 -19.41 9.85
CA ALA A 288 1.43 -20.00 10.40
C ALA A 288 0.43 -20.40 9.29
N LEU A 289 0.32 -19.61 8.21
CA LEU A 289 -0.51 -19.94 7.05
C LEU A 289 -0.06 -21.26 6.40
N ARG A 290 1.26 -21.42 6.18
CA ARG A 290 1.82 -22.63 5.57
C ARG A 290 1.62 -23.89 6.40
N ARG A 291 1.51 -23.74 7.73
CA ARG A 291 1.22 -24.83 8.69
C ARG A 291 -0.27 -25.08 8.91
N ALA A 292 -1.15 -24.24 8.37
CA ALA A 292 -2.59 -24.40 8.55
C ALA A 292 -3.09 -25.72 7.91
N GLU A 293 -3.90 -26.48 8.63
CA GLU A 293 -4.42 -27.76 8.18
C GLU A 293 -5.71 -27.66 7.35
N ASP A 294 -6.28 -26.47 7.21
CA ASP A 294 -7.51 -26.24 6.46
C ASP A 294 -7.33 -26.66 4.98
N PRO A 295 -8.21 -27.55 4.45
CA PRO A 295 -8.06 -28.07 3.10
C PRO A 295 -8.11 -27.00 2.00
N TYR A 296 -8.87 -25.91 2.20
CA TYR A 296 -8.95 -24.82 1.24
C TYR A 296 -7.63 -24.04 1.21
N ILE A 297 -7.05 -23.77 2.39
CA ILE A 297 -5.75 -23.10 2.51
C ILE A 297 -4.68 -23.96 1.84
N GLN A 298 -4.61 -25.24 2.14
CA GLN A 298 -3.63 -26.16 1.56
C GLN A 298 -3.77 -26.29 0.04
N LYS A 299 -5.01 -26.30 -0.47
CA LYS A 299 -5.26 -26.32 -1.92
C LYS A 299 -4.78 -25.00 -2.56
N PHE A 300 -5.07 -23.86 -1.95
CA PHE A 300 -4.68 -22.54 -2.44
C PHE A 300 -3.15 -22.39 -2.50
N LEU A 301 -2.43 -22.83 -1.44
CA LEU A 301 -0.97 -22.78 -1.35
C LEU A 301 -0.24 -23.65 -2.39
N ARG A 302 -0.85 -24.75 -2.81
CA ARG A 302 -0.26 -25.67 -3.82
C ARG A 302 -0.41 -25.17 -5.26
N GLY A 303 -1.16 -24.11 -5.48
CA GLY A 303 -1.59 -23.69 -6.81
C GLY A 303 -2.69 -24.62 -7.34
N HIS A 304 -3.59 -24.11 -8.13
CA HIS A 304 -4.65 -24.92 -8.75
C HIS A 304 -4.11 -25.91 -9.77
#